data_f53f8bf40a526cae3bc7ec6fa8a9c177
#
_entry.id   f53f8bf40a526cae3bc7ec6fa8a9c177
#
_cell.length_a   1.000
_cell.length_b   1.000
_cell.length_c   1.000
_cell.angle_alpha   90.00
_cell.angle_beta   90.00
_cell.angle_gamma   90.00
#
_symmetry.space_group_name_H-M   'P 1'
#
loop_
_entity.id
_entity.type
_entity.pdbx_description
1 polymer ?
#
loop_
_entity_poly.entity_id
_entity_poly.type
_entity_poly.pdbx_seq_one_letter_code
_entity_poly.pdbx_strand_id
1 'polypeptide(L)'
;DTQALATQTLCQSSTPTNLTITVYGGIGTNSYQWYRNTTNSTTGGTLIAGATNATFTPPTATVGTQYYYCVVTQSSVGCNVTSAVSTVIIVAAPAITTQPASSSVCENGTPAILTVAYTNGTGTPTYQWFSNTTNSTIGGTAIAGATTASYSPPATTVGTLYYYCEITFSSGGCTSVL
;
A
#
# COMPACT_ATOMS: atom_id res chain seq x y z
N ASP A 1 7.37 10.95 27.55
CA ASP A 1 7.74 10.76 26.14
C ASP A 1 6.56 10.21 25.38
N THR A 2 5.96 10.98 24.49
CA THR A 2 5.06 10.39 23.49
C THR A 2 5.91 9.88 22.35
N GLN A 3 5.68 8.61 22.05
CA GLN A 3 6.43 7.92 21.00
C GLN A 3 5.78 8.14 19.65
N ALA A 4 6.57 8.16 18.60
CA ALA A 4 6.11 8.02 17.24
C ALA A 4 5.30 6.72 17.08
N LEU A 5 4.45 6.67 16.05
CA LEU A 5 3.66 5.50 15.71
C LEU A 5 4.52 4.24 15.70
N ALA A 6 4.16 3.22 16.50
CA ALA A 6 4.99 2.04 16.71
C ALA A 6 5.24 1.24 15.43
N THR A 7 4.18 1.03 14.62
CA THR A 7 4.28 0.29 13.34
C THR A 7 3.24 0.80 12.37
N GLN A 8 3.63 0.96 11.10
CA GLN A 8 2.72 1.15 9.98
C GLN A 8 3.12 0.24 8.81
N THR A 9 2.12 -0.35 8.17
CA THR A 9 2.27 -1.14 6.94
C THR A 9 1.55 -0.42 5.82
N LEU A 10 2.25 -0.16 4.73
CA LEU A 10 1.81 0.71 3.65
C LEU A 10 2.05 0.05 2.29
N CYS A 11 1.21 0.35 1.33
CA CYS A 11 1.47 0.04 -0.06
C CYS A 11 2.60 0.93 -0.62
N GLN A 12 3.40 0.38 -1.51
CA GLN A 12 4.44 1.14 -2.20
C GLN A 12 3.87 2.41 -2.83
N SER A 13 4.57 3.53 -2.61
CA SER A 13 4.20 4.86 -3.09
C SER A 13 2.90 5.45 -2.49
N SER A 14 2.32 4.83 -1.46
CA SER A 14 1.19 5.42 -0.74
C SER A 14 1.64 6.53 0.23
N THR A 15 0.68 7.32 0.70
CA THR A 15 0.94 8.39 1.67
C THR A 15 1.14 7.81 3.08
N PRO A 16 2.29 8.02 3.72
CA PRO A 16 2.54 7.54 5.07
C PRO A 16 1.89 8.44 6.13
N THR A 17 1.67 7.88 7.31
CA THR A 17 1.45 8.67 8.52
C THR A 17 2.79 9.19 9.02
N ASN A 18 2.85 10.47 9.33
CA ASN A 18 4.05 11.08 9.87
C ASN A 18 4.43 10.47 11.23
N LEU A 19 5.72 10.28 11.43
CA LEU A 19 6.30 9.95 12.74
C LEU A 19 6.48 11.26 13.50
N THR A 20 5.90 11.37 14.69
CA THR A 20 5.94 12.60 15.49
C THR A 20 6.43 12.30 16.90
N ILE A 21 7.35 13.12 17.39
CA ILE A 21 7.87 13.06 18.76
C ILE A 21 7.36 14.26 19.54
N THR A 22 6.82 13.99 20.72
CA THR A 22 6.51 15.02 21.72
C THR A 22 7.37 14.79 22.96
N VAL A 23 8.03 15.83 23.42
CA VAL A 23 8.88 15.77 24.62
C VAL A 23 8.20 16.53 25.75
N TYR A 24 8.14 15.91 26.92
CA TYR A 24 7.63 16.54 28.13
C TYR A 24 8.76 16.75 29.12
N GLY A 25 8.76 17.89 29.77
CA GLY A 25 9.80 18.29 30.73
C GLY A 25 11.10 18.70 30.04
N GLY A 26 12.13 18.94 30.86
CA GLY A 26 13.41 19.46 30.42
C GLY A 26 13.46 21.00 30.43
N ILE A 27 14.63 21.54 30.15
CA ILE A 27 14.93 22.98 30.18
C ILE A 27 15.61 23.39 28.88
N GLY A 28 15.13 24.49 28.28
CA GLY A 28 15.68 25.04 27.03
C GLY A 28 14.93 24.60 25.77
N THR A 29 15.56 24.79 24.61
CA THR A 29 15.00 24.40 23.33
C THR A 29 15.38 22.98 22.95
N ASN A 30 14.44 22.26 22.34
CA ASN A 30 14.67 20.93 21.81
C ASN A 30 15.19 21.01 20.38
N SER A 31 16.23 20.26 20.06
CA SER A 31 16.65 19.93 18.70
C SER A 31 16.43 18.46 18.43
N TYR A 32 16.06 18.13 17.20
CA TYR A 32 15.69 16.79 16.79
C TYR A 32 16.63 16.30 15.69
N GLN A 33 16.94 15.02 15.69
CA GLN A 33 17.63 14.36 14.61
C GLN A 33 17.07 12.96 14.43
N TRP A 34 16.52 12.68 13.25
CA TRP A 34 16.02 11.36 12.88
C TRP A 34 17.10 10.48 12.29
N TYR A 35 16.99 9.21 12.59
CA TYR A 35 17.86 8.14 12.11
C TYR A 35 17.03 7.03 11.51
N ARG A 36 17.58 6.35 10.50
CA ARG A 36 17.02 5.11 9.95
C ARG A 36 17.96 3.94 10.28
N ASN A 37 17.37 2.76 10.44
CA ASN A 37 18.10 1.53 10.70
C ASN A 37 17.49 0.37 9.88
N THR A 38 18.28 -0.63 9.58
CA THR A 38 17.84 -1.90 8.98
C THR A 38 17.47 -2.95 10.03
N THR A 39 17.78 -2.69 11.28
CA THR A 39 17.45 -3.54 12.44
C THR A 39 16.56 -2.75 13.42
N ASN A 40 15.74 -3.47 14.20
CA ASN A 40 14.92 -2.85 15.24
C ASN A 40 15.79 -2.45 16.45
N SER A 41 16.55 -1.38 16.26
CA SER A 41 17.51 -0.89 17.25
C SER A 41 17.66 0.63 17.15
N THR A 42 17.90 1.27 18.29
CA THR A 42 18.27 2.69 18.41
C THR A 42 19.77 2.94 18.32
N THR A 43 20.59 1.91 18.06
CA THR A 43 22.04 2.00 17.91
C THR A 43 22.47 1.60 16.50
N GLY A 44 23.52 2.23 15.99
CA GLY A 44 24.06 1.92 14.67
C GLY A 44 23.23 2.42 13.48
N GLY A 45 22.18 3.23 13.71
CA GLY A 45 21.38 3.80 12.65
C GLY A 45 22.14 4.88 11.86
N THR A 46 21.72 5.07 10.61
CA THR A 46 22.23 6.12 9.72
C THR A 46 21.43 7.40 9.92
N LEU A 47 22.12 8.51 10.12
CA LEU A 47 21.54 9.84 10.20
C LEU A 47 20.77 10.16 8.90
N ILE A 48 19.57 10.72 9.04
CA ILE A 48 18.79 11.23 7.91
C ILE A 48 19.07 12.73 7.77
N ALA A 49 19.81 13.13 6.73
CA ALA A 49 20.17 14.52 6.51
C ALA A 49 18.93 15.41 6.38
N GLY A 50 18.92 16.53 7.11
CA GLY A 50 17.82 17.51 7.10
C GLY A 50 16.57 17.09 7.90
N ALA A 51 16.50 15.90 8.46
CA ALA A 51 15.38 15.46 9.30
C ALA A 51 15.55 15.94 10.75
N THR A 52 15.37 17.25 10.94
CA THR A 52 15.63 17.96 12.20
C THR A 52 14.39 18.56 12.85
N ASN A 53 13.20 18.15 12.40
CA ASN A 53 11.93 18.56 12.99
C ASN A 53 11.39 17.48 13.95
N ALA A 54 10.49 17.85 14.84
CA ALA A 54 9.77 16.91 15.71
C ALA A 54 8.95 15.88 14.91
N THR A 55 8.67 16.18 13.64
CA THR A 55 7.89 15.34 12.72
C THR A 55 8.75 14.91 11.54
N PHE A 56 8.69 13.63 11.18
CA PHE A 56 9.36 13.05 10.03
C PHE A 56 8.38 12.26 9.17
N THR A 57 8.43 12.46 7.86
CA THR A 57 7.63 11.73 6.87
C THR A 57 8.49 10.62 6.27
N PRO A 58 8.24 9.34 6.58
CA PRO A 58 9.04 8.25 6.04
C PRO A 58 8.78 8.06 4.54
N PRO A 59 9.82 7.76 3.73
CA PRO A 59 9.64 7.47 2.31
C PRO A 59 8.94 6.13 2.10
N THR A 60 8.12 6.02 1.06
CA THR A 60 7.33 4.82 0.72
C THR A 60 7.65 4.23 -0.66
N ALA A 61 8.63 4.76 -1.37
CA ALA A 61 8.96 4.32 -2.73
C ALA A 61 9.65 2.94 -2.79
N THR A 62 10.35 2.54 -1.73
CA THR A 62 11.14 1.30 -1.71
C THR A 62 10.48 0.24 -0.82
N VAL A 63 10.21 -0.92 -1.41
CA VAL A 63 9.66 -2.09 -0.68
C VAL A 63 10.66 -2.58 0.37
N GLY A 64 10.14 -2.97 1.52
CA GLY A 64 10.94 -3.51 2.62
C GLY A 64 10.56 -2.90 3.97
N THR A 65 11.28 -3.31 5.01
CA THR A 65 11.09 -2.82 6.38
C THR A 65 12.22 -1.88 6.74
N GLN A 66 11.86 -0.71 7.26
CA GLN A 66 12.78 0.28 7.80
C GLN A 66 12.39 0.63 9.23
N TYR A 67 13.37 0.93 10.03
CA TYR A 67 13.22 1.30 11.42
C TYR A 67 13.70 2.74 11.61
N TYR A 68 12.92 3.54 12.33
CA TYR A 68 13.21 4.95 12.55
C TYR A 68 13.21 5.27 14.04
N TYR A 69 14.13 6.12 14.46
CA TYR A 69 14.13 6.69 15.80
C TYR A 69 14.63 8.13 15.76
N CYS A 70 14.30 8.89 16.77
CA CYS A 70 14.70 10.29 16.89
C CYS A 70 15.54 10.48 18.16
N VAL A 71 16.65 11.18 18.03
CA VAL A 71 17.42 11.69 19.16
C VAL A 71 17.02 13.15 19.36
N VAL A 72 16.59 13.47 20.57
CA VAL A 72 16.24 14.84 20.98
C VAL A 72 17.30 15.33 21.95
N THR A 73 17.87 16.50 21.67
CA THR A 73 18.88 17.18 22.50
C THR A 73 18.30 18.45 23.07
N GLN A 74 18.49 18.69 24.37
CA GLN A 74 18.08 19.91 25.06
C GLN A 74 19.27 20.86 25.25
N SER A 75 19.08 22.12 24.86
CA SER A 75 20.17 23.10 24.77
C SER A 75 20.77 23.51 26.10
N SER A 76 19.98 23.54 27.18
CA SER A 76 20.43 24.13 28.45
C SER A 76 21.30 23.20 29.30
N VAL A 77 21.17 21.88 29.15
CA VAL A 77 21.87 20.89 29.98
C VAL A 77 22.58 19.82 29.17
N GLY A 78 22.51 19.86 27.82
CA GLY A 78 23.13 18.87 26.95
C GLY A 78 22.59 17.45 27.09
N CYS A 79 21.42 17.28 27.72
CA CYS A 79 20.79 15.99 27.89
C CYS A 79 20.14 15.52 26.59
N ASN A 80 20.40 14.26 26.23
CA ASN A 80 19.78 13.62 25.09
C ASN A 80 18.75 12.59 25.55
N VAL A 81 17.66 12.48 24.80
CA VAL A 81 16.70 11.39 24.94
C VAL A 81 16.47 10.78 23.55
N THR A 82 16.46 9.46 23.50
CA THR A 82 16.21 8.73 22.26
C THR A 82 14.81 8.12 22.31
N SER A 83 14.04 8.29 21.26
CA SER A 83 12.70 7.69 21.14
C SER A 83 12.79 6.16 21.04
N ALA A 84 11.67 5.48 21.26
CA ALA A 84 11.56 4.11 20.81
C ALA A 84 11.61 4.03 19.27
N VAL A 85 11.79 2.82 18.76
CA VAL A 85 11.83 2.54 17.32
C VAL A 85 10.41 2.54 16.75
N SER A 86 10.22 3.22 15.65
CA SER A 86 9.05 3.11 14.78
C SER A 86 9.38 2.20 13.60
N THR A 87 8.51 1.23 13.32
CA THR A 87 8.66 0.29 12.20
C THR A 87 7.79 0.74 11.02
N VAL A 88 8.38 0.88 9.85
CA VAL A 88 7.66 1.19 8.60
C VAL A 88 7.89 0.05 7.62
N ILE A 89 6.80 -0.62 7.24
CA ILE A 89 6.80 -1.76 6.33
C ILE A 89 6.15 -1.32 5.03
N ILE A 90 6.91 -1.35 3.93
CA ILE A 90 6.40 -1.06 2.60
C ILE A 90 6.24 -2.36 1.84
N VAL A 91 5.01 -2.68 1.47
CA VAL A 91 4.68 -3.85 0.66
C VAL A 91 4.56 -3.45 -0.81
N ALA A 92 4.93 -4.36 -1.71
CA ALA A 92 4.83 -4.11 -3.14
C ALA A 92 3.36 -3.91 -3.56
N ALA A 93 3.12 -2.95 -4.43
CA ALA A 93 1.80 -2.73 -5.01
C ALA A 93 1.37 -3.95 -5.84
N PRO A 94 0.09 -4.36 -5.76
CA PRO A 94 -0.43 -5.41 -6.62
C PRO A 94 -0.42 -4.97 -8.08
N ALA A 95 -0.19 -5.93 -8.98
CA ALA A 95 -0.22 -5.70 -10.43
C ALA A 95 -0.87 -6.89 -11.14
N ILE A 96 -1.69 -6.63 -12.16
CA ILE A 96 -2.26 -7.67 -13.01
C ILE A 96 -1.16 -8.25 -13.89
N THR A 97 -1.00 -9.57 -13.88
CA THR A 97 -0.03 -10.31 -14.71
C THR A 97 -0.68 -11.04 -15.87
N THR A 98 -1.98 -11.36 -15.77
CA THR A 98 -2.77 -11.94 -16.85
C THR A 98 -4.03 -11.10 -17.02
N GLN A 99 -4.22 -10.55 -18.20
CA GLN A 99 -5.41 -9.80 -18.58
C GLN A 99 -6.40 -10.73 -19.31
N PRO A 100 -7.72 -10.48 -19.17
CA PRO A 100 -8.73 -11.23 -19.91
C PRO A 100 -8.54 -11.13 -21.41
N ALA A 101 -8.58 -12.26 -22.11
CA ALA A 101 -8.43 -12.29 -23.58
C ALA A 101 -9.77 -12.02 -24.27
N SER A 102 -9.75 -11.23 -25.34
CA SER A 102 -10.92 -11.02 -26.19
C SER A 102 -11.26 -12.25 -27.00
N SER A 103 -12.54 -12.48 -27.24
CA SER A 103 -13.03 -13.53 -28.12
C SER A 103 -14.22 -13.04 -28.95
N SER A 104 -14.40 -13.62 -30.14
CA SER A 104 -15.58 -13.40 -31.01
C SER A 104 -16.21 -14.75 -31.28
N VAL A 105 -17.51 -14.86 -31.07
CA VAL A 105 -18.28 -16.09 -31.29
C VAL A 105 -19.59 -15.77 -31.94
N CYS A 106 -20.22 -16.77 -32.59
CA CYS A 106 -21.59 -16.65 -33.05
C CYS A 106 -22.55 -16.57 -31.86
N GLU A 107 -23.74 -16.02 -32.08
CA GLU A 107 -24.81 -16.06 -31.09
C GLU A 107 -25.06 -17.48 -30.60
N ASN A 108 -25.22 -17.66 -29.28
CA ASN A 108 -25.29 -18.94 -28.59
C ASN A 108 -24.05 -19.85 -28.71
N GLY A 109 -22.92 -19.32 -29.22
CA GLY A 109 -21.63 -20.00 -29.18
C GLY A 109 -21.02 -20.00 -27.77
N THR A 110 -19.82 -20.58 -27.65
CA THR A 110 -19.09 -20.64 -26.37
C THR A 110 -17.92 -19.68 -26.41
N PRO A 111 -18.00 -18.53 -25.72
CA PRO A 111 -16.88 -17.61 -25.60
C PRO A 111 -15.70 -18.21 -24.82
N ALA A 112 -14.51 -17.68 -25.05
CA ALA A 112 -13.37 -18.02 -24.20
C ALA A 112 -13.63 -17.57 -22.75
N ILE A 113 -13.19 -18.39 -21.81
CA ILE A 113 -13.21 -18.04 -20.39
C ILE A 113 -12.26 -16.86 -20.16
N LEU A 114 -12.77 -15.82 -19.55
CA LEU A 114 -11.97 -14.68 -19.11
C LEU A 114 -11.23 -15.06 -17.84
N THR A 115 -9.94 -14.80 -17.76
CA THR A 115 -9.12 -15.10 -16.59
C THR A 115 -8.25 -13.92 -16.24
N VAL A 116 -8.04 -13.70 -14.95
CA VAL A 116 -7.09 -12.71 -14.41
C VAL A 116 -6.10 -13.41 -13.50
N ALA A 117 -4.86 -12.95 -13.52
CA ALA A 117 -3.86 -13.28 -12.53
C ALA A 117 -3.16 -12.00 -12.07
N TYR A 118 -2.59 -12.03 -10.89
CA TYR A 118 -1.90 -10.90 -10.29
C TYR A 118 -0.60 -11.33 -9.63
N THR A 119 0.25 -10.36 -9.35
CA THR A 119 1.43 -10.50 -8.49
C THR A 119 1.37 -9.47 -7.38
N ASN A 120 2.03 -9.75 -6.28
CA ASN A 120 2.00 -8.95 -5.06
C ASN A 120 0.57 -8.88 -4.46
N GLY A 121 0.34 -7.94 -3.57
CA GLY A 121 -0.88 -7.91 -2.75
C GLY A 121 -0.73 -8.79 -1.51
N THR A 122 -1.46 -8.47 -0.47
CA THR A 122 -1.37 -9.12 0.84
C THR A 122 -2.76 -9.51 1.35
N GLY A 123 -2.82 -10.64 2.04
CA GLY A 123 -4.06 -11.21 2.52
C GLY A 123 -4.80 -12.03 1.46
N THR A 124 -6.06 -12.34 1.73
CA THR A 124 -6.90 -13.12 0.81
C THR A 124 -7.51 -12.20 -0.23
N PRO A 125 -7.30 -12.44 -1.53
CA PRO A 125 -7.93 -11.65 -2.57
C PRO A 125 -9.42 -11.98 -2.70
N THR A 126 -10.20 -10.98 -3.03
CA THR A 126 -11.58 -11.13 -3.51
C THR A 126 -11.67 -10.57 -4.93
N TYR A 127 -12.54 -11.15 -5.74
CA TYR A 127 -12.73 -10.80 -7.13
C TYR A 127 -14.15 -10.31 -7.35
N GLN A 128 -14.32 -9.35 -8.25
CA GLN A 128 -15.63 -8.97 -8.77
C GLN A 128 -15.48 -8.62 -10.26
N TRP A 129 -16.25 -9.35 -11.09
CA TRP A 129 -16.34 -9.03 -12.52
C TRP A 129 -17.43 -8.01 -12.79
N PHE A 130 -17.15 -7.18 -13.77
CA PHE A 130 -18.05 -6.14 -14.27
C PHE A 130 -18.21 -6.26 -15.78
N SER A 131 -19.40 -5.92 -16.27
CA SER A 131 -19.67 -5.71 -17.70
C SER A 131 -19.86 -4.24 -18.02
N ASN A 132 -19.43 -3.82 -19.21
CA ASN A 132 -19.58 -2.46 -19.68
C ASN A 132 -19.92 -2.46 -21.18
N THR A 133 -20.61 -1.43 -21.63
CA THR A 133 -20.90 -1.18 -23.05
C THR A 133 -19.83 -0.33 -23.72
N THR A 134 -18.91 0.23 -22.95
CA THR A 134 -17.74 0.98 -23.43
C THR A 134 -16.45 0.30 -22.98
N ASN A 135 -15.38 0.48 -23.75
CA ASN A 135 -14.04 -0.01 -23.40
C ASN A 135 -13.45 0.85 -22.25
N SER A 136 -13.96 0.62 -21.04
CA SER A 136 -13.60 1.36 -19.84
C SER A 136 -13.75 0.49 -18.61
N THR A 137 -12.87 0.66 -17.64
CA THR A 137 -12.96 0.07 -16.29
C THR A 137 -13.79 0.93 -15.33
N ILE A 138 -14.40 2.02 -15.82
CA ILE A 138 -15.23 2.94 -15.02
C ILE A 138 -16.69 2.84 -15.50
N GLY A 139 -17.61 2.77 -14.55
CA GLY A 139 -19.06 2.79 -14.83
C GLY A 139 -19.64 1.46 -15.30
N GLY A 140 -18.88 0.36 -15.20
CA GLY A 140 -19.42 -0.97 -15.48
C GLY A 140 -20.41 -1.44 -14.43
N THR A 141 -21.26 -2.41 -14.81
CA THR A 141 -22.23 -3.03 -13.93
C THR A 141 -21.63 -4.32 -13.34
N ALA A 142 -21.69 -4.47 -12.03
CA ALA A 142 -21.22 -5.67 -11.35
C ALA A 142 -22.06 -6.89 -11.74
N ILE A 143 -21.37 -7.98 -12.08
CA ILE A 143 -22.01 -9.24 -12.45
C ILE A 143 -22.23 -10.07 -11.20
N ALA A 144 -23.48 -10.29 -10.83
CA ALA A 144 -23.83 -11.02 -9.63
C ALA A 144 -23.24 -12.46 -9.64
N GLY A 145 -22.58 -12.84 -8.55
CA GLY A 145 -21.96 -14.15 -8.39
C GLY A 145 -20.65 -14.37 -9.15
N ALA A 146 -20.18 -13.42 -9.97
CA ALA A 146 -18.90 -13.51 -10.67
C ALA A 146 -17.75 -13.03 -9.77
N THR A 147 -17.40 -13.87 -8.80
CA THR A 147 -16.47 -13.55 -7.69
C THR A 147 -15.24 -14.45 -7.65
N THR A 148 -14.84 -15.03 -8.79
CA THR A 148 -13.65 -15.87 -8.91
C THR A 148 -12.65 -15.27 -9.91
N ALA A 149 -11.43 -15.79 -9.94
CA ALA A 149 -10.40 -15.35 -10.88
C ALA A 149 -10.74 -15.61 -12.36
N SER A 150 -11.83 -16.33 -12.64
CA SER A 150 -12.30 -16.59 -13.99
C SER A 150 -13.80 -16.31 -14.10
N TYR A 151 -14.22 -15.91 -15.33
CA TYR A 151 -15.62 -15.67 -15.65
C TYR A 151 -15.93 -16.18 -17.06
N SER A 152 -17.07 -16.84 -17.22
CA SER A 152 -17.58 -17.29 -18.55
C SER A 152 -18.68 -16.33 -19.00
N PRO A 153 -18.41 -15.43 -19.96
CA PRO A 153 -19.41 -14.49 -20.43
C PRO A 153 -20.50 -15.22 -21.24
N PRO A 154 -21.76 -14.76 -21.20
CA PRO A 154 -22.80 -15.28 -22.07
C PRO A 154 -22.61 -14.80 -23.52
N ALA A 155 -23.11 -15.57 -24.48
CA ALA A 155 -23.15 -15.21 -25.90
C ALA A 155 -24.60 -15.22 -26.45
N THR A 156 -25.58 -14.85 -25.63
CA THR A 156 -27.00 -14.89 -25.96
C THR A 156 -27.51 -13.65 -26.70
N THR A 157 -26.70 -12.61 -26.82
CA THR A 157 -27.11 -11.34 -27.43
C THR A 157 -26.00 -10.88 -28.40
N VAL A 158 -26.39 -10.53 -29.61
CA VAL A 158 -25.50 -9.97 -30.61
C VAL A 158 -25.04 -8.58 -30.19
N GLY A 159 -23.76 -8.32 -30.24
CA GLY A 159 -23.16 -7.03 -29.87
C GLY A 159 -21.76 -7.17 -29.30
N THR A 160 -21.20 -6.07 -28.84
CA THR A 160 -19.89 -6.02 -28.15
C THR A 160 -20.10 -5.62 -26.69
N LEU A 161 -19.57 -6.44 -25.80
CA LEU A 161 -19.51 -6.15 -24.36
C LEU A 161 -18.05 -6.20 -23.92
N TYR A 162 -17.74 -5.34 -22.97
CA TYR A 162 -16.41 -5.24 -22.34
C TYR A 162 -16.51 -5.76 -20.91
N TYR A 163 -15.50 -6.48 -20.47
CA TYR A 163 -15.45 -7.07 -19.14
C TYR A 163 -14.15 -6.71 -18.47
N TYR A 164 -14.21 -6.43 -17.18
CA TYR A 164 -13.04 -6.24 -16.33
C TYR A 164 -13.27 -6.84 -14.96
N CYS A 165 -12.19 -7.12 -14.26
CA CYS A 165 -12.22 -7.69 -12.91
C CYS A 165 -11.49 -6.76 -11.94
N GLU A 166 -12.14 -6.41 -10.84
CA GLU A 166 -11.50 -5.79 -9.70
C GLU A 166 -11.04 -6.87 -8.72
N ILE A 167 -9.78 -6.80 -8.29
CA ILE A 167 -9.21 -7.67 -7.27
C ILE A 167 -8.91 -6.82 -6.03
N THR A 168 -9.55 -7.14 -4.92
CA THR A 168 -9.41 -6.42 -3.65
C THR A 168 -8.64 -7.28 -2.64
N PHE A 169 -7.71 -6.66 -1.92
CA PHE A 169 -6.87 -7.31 -0.92
C PHE A 169 -7.27 -6.89 0.49
N SER A 170 -7.27 -7.84 1.43
CA SER A 170 -7.78 -7.63 2.79
C SER A 170 -6.78 -7.01 3.75
N SER A 171 -5.49 -6.90 3.41
CA SER A 171 -4.43 -6.42 4.31
C SER A 171 -3.27 -5.74 3.57
N GLY A 172 -2.31 -5.20 4.34
CA GLY A 172 -1.03 -4.68 3.83
C GLY A 172 -1.08 -3.28 3.22
N GLY A 173 -2.18 -2.54 3.40
CA GLY A 173 -2.30 -1.17 2.90
C GLY A 173 -2.47 -1.03 1.38
N CYS A 174 -2.46 -2.13 0.62
CA CYS A 174 -2.75 -2.18 -0.81
C CYS A 174 -4.17 -2.70 -0.99
N THR A 175 -5.09 -1.85 -1.45
CA THR A 175 -6.53 -2.16 -1.36
C THR A 175 -7.10 -2.83 -2.60
N SER A 176 -6.70 -2.44 -3.82
CA SER A 176 -7.26 -3.01 -5.05
C SER A 176 -6.35 -2.84 -6.26
N VAL A 177 -6.63 -3.62 -7.31
CA VAL A 177 -6.05 -3.49 -8.65
C VAL A 177 -7.11 -3.85 -9.71
N LEU A 178 -7.12 -3.13 -10.84
CA LEU A 178 -8.03 -3.29 -11.98
C LEU A 178 -7.30 -3.80 -13.22
#